data_589835ceef519a3e556a69dca395fbf5
#
_entry.id   589835ceef519a3e556a69dca395fbf5
#
_cell.length_a   1.000
_cell.length_b   1.000
_cell.length_c   1.000
_cell.angle_alpha   90.00
_cell.angle_beta   90.00
_cell.angle_gamma   90.00
#
_symmetry.space_group_name_H-M   'P 1'
#
loop_
_entity.id
_entity.type
_entity.pdbx_description
1 polymer ?
#
loop_
_entity_poly.entity_id
_entity_poly.type
_entity_poly.pdbx_seq_one_letter_code
_entity_poly.pdbx_strand_id
1 'polypeptide(L)'
;MAPDIRVIPKLAEARRLALAHHVVPVTHSFLSDLETPVSAFLKLGAPSRSFLLESAEHGQHTGRYSFLGVGARALLTYADGVLTVEEAGATVRIPAEDPFDAVDELMAGYSSAPLPDLPPLAGGLVGYFGYDLARRLEHLPDAPPDDLELPEMAFLLADTVLVFDHLMHTVTIVVNAFRDG
;
A
#
# COMPACT_ATOMS: atom_id res chain seq x y z
N MET A 1 16.86 -9.94 28.61
CA MET A 1 15.55 -9.31 28.79
C MET A 1 15.10 -8.91 27.40
N ALA A 2 14.01 -9.49 26.89
CA ALA A 2 13.49 -9.08 25.60
C ALA A 2 13.07 -7.61 25.68
N PRO A 3 13.32 -6.78 24.65
CA PRO A 3 12.86 -5.40 24.63
C PRO A 3 11.33 -5.38 24.77
N ASP A 4 10.82 -4.47 25.60
CA ASP A 4 9.37 -4.26 25.73
C ASP A 4 8.85 -3.65 24.42
N ILE A 5 8.34 -4.50 23.53
CA ILE A 5 7.81 -4.10 22.24
C ILE A 5 6.43 -3.46 22.47
N ARG A 6 6.38 -2.13 22.39
CA ARG A 6 5.12 -1.39 22.52
C ARG A 6 4.36 -1.42 21.19
N VAL A 7 3.32 -2.25 21.14
CA VAL A 7 2.41 -2.35 20.01
C VAL A 7 1.15 -1.53 20.26
N ILE A 8 0.69 -0.78 19.29
CA ILE A 8 -0.51 0.08 19.34
C ILE A 8 -1.41 -0.26 18.13
N PRO A 9 -2.73 -0.47 18.33
CA PRO A 9 -3.43 -0.61 19.63
C PRO A 9 -3.09 -1.93 20.34
N LYS A 10 -3.39 -2.02 21.61
CA LYS A 10 -3.29 -3.30 22.34
C LYS A 10 -4.36 -4.27 21.84
N LEU A 11 -4.13 -5.59 22.02
CA LEU A 11 -5.00 -6.64 21.47
C LEU A 11 -6.49 -6.46 21.81
N ALA A 12 -6.82 -6.07 23.02
CA ALA A 12 -8.23 -5.87 23.42
C ALA A 12 -8.89 -4.72 22.65
N GLU A 13 -8.15 -3.65 22.40
CA GLU A 13 -8.62 -2.51 21.63
C GLU A 13 -8.69 -2.85 20.13
N ALA A 14 -7.68 -3.53 19.58
CA ALA A 14 -7.69 -3.98 18.20
C ALA A 14 -8.91 -4.86 17.90
N ARG A 15 -9.22 -5.82 18.81
CA ARG A 15 -10.43 -6.65 18.69
C ARG A 15 -11.72 -5.83 18.72
N ARG A 16 -11.80 -4.80 19.55
CA ARG A 16 -12.97 -3.91 19.59
C ARG A 16 -13.12 -3.11 18.29
N LEU A 17 -12.03 -2.58 17.75
CA LEU A 17 -12.03 -1.85 16.49
C LEU A 17 -12.42 -2.75 15.31
N ALA A 18 -11.98 -4.00 15.30
CA ALA A 18 -12.33 -4.97 14.27
C ALA A 18 -13.84 -5.32 14.22
N LEU A 19 -14.63 -4.98 15.25
CA LEU A 19 -16.09 -5.14 15.18
C LEU A 19 -16.74 -4.12 14.24
N ALA A 20 -16.16 -2.93 14.10
CA ALA A 20 -16.72 -1.81 13.33
C ALA A 20 -15.97 -1.52 12.02
N HIS A 21 -14.73 -2.02 11.88
CA HIS A 21 -13.87 -1.74 10.73
C HIS A 21 -13.35 -3.03 10.10
N HIS A 22 -13.12 -2.99 8.80
CA HIS A 22 -12.56 -4.14 8.05
C HIS A 22 -11.03 -4.23 8.19
N VAL A 23 -10.38 -3.10 8.43
CA VAL A 23 -8.92 -3.01 8.58
C VAL A 23 -8.59 -2.33 9.90
N VAL A 24 -7.72 -2.95 10.69
CA VAL A 24 -7.18 -2.36 11.92
C VAL A 24 -5.67 -2.24 11.79
N PRO A 25 -5.14 -1.02 11.63
CA PRO A 25 -3.69 -0.81 11.64
C PRO A 25 -3.12 -1.16 13.01
N VAL A 26 -1.99 -1.85 13.03
CA VAL A 26 -1.23 -2.18 14.24
C VAL A 26 0.18 -1.67 14.05
N THR A 27 0.66 -0.82 14.95
CA THR A 27 1.93 -0.13 14.79
C THR A 27 2.93 -0.44 15.89
N HIS A 28 4.20 -0.41 15.51
CA HIS A 28 5.33 -0.40 16.41
C HIS A 28 6.41 0.55 15.88
N SER A 29 6.86 1.49 16.72
CA SER A 29 7.90 2.46 16.34
C SER A 29 9.14 2.25 17.19
N PHE A 30 10.30 2.42 16.57
CA PHE A 30 11.61 2.36 17.22
C PHE A 30 12.60 3.33 16.57
N LEU A 31 13.65 3.69 17.31
CA LEU A 31 14.75 4.49 16.80
C LEU A 31 15.57 3.66 15.80
N SER A 32 15.93 4.25 14.69
CA SER A 32 16.69 3.60 13.63
C SER A 32 17.76 4.51 13.06
N ASP A 33 18.90 4.54 13.71
CA ASP A 33 20.06 5.35 13.31
C ASP A 33 20.97 4.65 12.29
N LEU A 34 20.84 3.33 12.14
CA LEU A 34 21.77 2.51 11.34
C LEU A 34 21.12 1.87 10.10
N GLU A 35 19.81 2.00 9.95
CA GLU A 35 19.08 1.41 8.84
C GLU A 35 18.66 2.46 7.83
N THR A 36 18.83 2.13 6.54
CA THR A 36 18.24 2.88 5.44
C THR A 36 17.07 2.09 4.85
N PRO A 37 16.14 2.75 4.13
CA PRO A 37 15.06 2.03 3.45
C PRO A 37 15.56 0.92 2.53
N VAL A 38 16.65 1.18 1.79
CA VAL A 38 17.27 0.20 0.89
C VAL A 38 17.89 -0.95 1.67
N SER A 39 18.61 -0.68 2.78
CA SER A 39 19.21 -1.76 3.60
C SER A 39 18.13 -2.64 4.21
N ALA A 40 17.02 -2.06 4.67
CA ALA A 40 15.89 -2.81 5.19
C ALA A 40 15.24 -3.67 4.10
N PHE A 41 15.02 -3.14 2.89
CA PHE A 41 14.49 -3.89 1.76
C PHE A 41 15.34 -5.14 1.45
N LEU A 42 16.67 -4.97 1.38
CA LEU A 42 17.60 -6.09 1.13
C LEU A 42 17.59 -7.11 2.27
N LYS A 43 17.55 -6.66 3.54
CA LYS A 43 17.49 -7.55 4.71
C LYS A 43 16.20 -8.36 4.78
N LEU A 44 15.09 -7.79 4.31
CA LEU A 44 13.80 -8.48 4.21
C LEU A 44 13.72 -9.44 3.00
N GLY A 45 14.82 -9.56 2.23
CA GLY A 45 14.92 -10.50 1.11
C GLY A 45 14.25 -10.01 -0.17
N ALA A 46 13.97 -8.71 -0.27
CA ALA A 46 13.36 -8.09 -1.45
C ALA A 46 12.22 -8.93 -2.05
N PRO A 47 11.17 -9.26 -1.27
CA PRO A 47 10.12 -10.17 -1.72
C PRO A 47 9.40 -9.60 -2.95
N SER A 48 8.82 -10.47 -3.76
CA SER A 48 7.92 -10.06 -4.84
C SER A 48 6.73 -9.28 -4.27
N ARG A 49 6.13 -8.40 -5.08
CA ARG A 49 5.02 -7.54 -4.66
C ARG A 49 5.41 -6.59 -3.51
N SER A 50 6.56 -5.96 -3.65
CA SER A 50 7.07 -4.94 -2.73
C SER A 50 7.23 -3.62 -3.46
N PHE A 51 7.26 -2.53 -2.70
CA PHE A 51 7.55 -1.21 -3.23
C PHE A 51 8.46 -0.43 -2.29
N LEU A 52 9.22 0.48 -2.85
CA LEU A 52 10.02 1.47 -2.12
C LEU A 52 9.73 2.85 -2.71
N LEU A 53 9.19 3.74 -1.88
CA LEU A 53 8.93 5.12 -2.25
C LEU A 53 9.88 6.02 -1.45
N GLU A 54 10.76 6.70 -2.16
CA GLU A 54 11.71 7.65 -1.60
C GLU A 54 11.60 8.99 -2.35
N SER A 55 11.69 10.10 -1.63
CA SER A 55 11.77 11.41 -2.25
C SER A 55 13.22 11.77 -2.52
N ALA A 56 13.50 12.25 -3.74
CA ALA A 56 14.82 12.78 -4.09
C ALA A 56 15.05 14.22 -3.57
N GLU A 57 13.99 14.90 -3.14
CA GLU A 57 14.11 16.27 -2.64
C GLU A 57 14.45 16.30 -1.15
N HIS A 58 15.53 17.01 -0.83
CA HIS A 58 15.99 17.23 0.54
C HIS A 58 15.40 18.56 1.07
N GLY A 59 14.23 18.47 1.73
CA GLY A 59 13.59 19.64 2.36
C GLY A 59 12.86 19.27 3.64
N GLN A 60 12.63 20.23 4.55
CA GLN A 60 11.92 19.96 5.83
C GLN A 60 10.48 19.47 5.66
N HIS A 61 9.88 19.69 4.48
CA HIS A 61 8.50 19.30 4.16
C HIS A 61 8.41 18.27 3.02
N THR A 62 9.41 18.20 2.15
CA THR A 62 9.53 17.21 1.07
C THR A 62 10.69 16.29 1.41
N GLY A 63 10.49 14.98 1.35
CA GLY A 63 11.54 13.99 1.66
C GLY A 63 11.66 13.59 3.14
N ARG A 64 10.69 13.98 3.99
CA ARG A 64 10.69 13.56 5.40
C ARG A 64 10.49 12.05 5.57
N TYR A 65 9.70 11.44 4.71
CA TYR A 65 9.35 10.03 4.83
C TYR A 65 9.82 9.21 3.64
N SER A 66 10.26 7.99 3.92
CA SER A 66 10.36 6.91 2.94
C SER A 66 9.43 5.76 3.36
N PHE A 67 8.83 5.10 2.37
CA PHE A 67 7.86 4.04 2.61
C PHE A 67 8.32 2.77 1.91
N LEU A 68 8.39 1.68 2.66
CA LEU A 68 8.74 0.37 2.18
C LEU A 68 7.58 -0.58 2.45
N GLY A 69 6.88 -1.00 1.40
CA GLY A 69 5.88 -2.07 1.49
C GLY A 69 6.49 -3.41 1.14
N VAL A 70 6.19 -4.42 1.92
CA VAL A 70 6.75 -5.76 1.73
C VAL A 70 5.64 -6.82 1.68
N GLY A 71 5.65 -7.63 0.63
CA GLY A 71 4.77 -8.78 0.52
C GLY A 71 3.30 -8.40 0.48
N ALA A 72 2.92 -7.48 -0.42
CA ALA A 72 1.54 -6.99 -0.51
C ALA A 72 0.50 -8.13 -0.54
N ARG A 73 -0.62 -7.91 0.15
CA ARG A 73 -1.75 -8.83 0.29
C ARG A 73 -2.34 -9.25 -1.06
N ALA A 74 -2.53 -8.27 -1.95
CA ALA A 74 -3.08 -8.52 -3.27
C ALA A 74 -2.33 -7.73 -4.35
N LEU A 75 -2.39 -8.24 -5.58
CA LEU A 75 -2.06 -7.53 -6.80
C LEU A 75 -3.35 -7.31 -7.59
N LEU A 76 -3.64 -6.07 -7.93
CA LEU A 76 -4.73 -5.65 -8.78
C LEU A 76 -4.16 -5.23 -10.13
N THR A 77 -4.70 -5.76 -11.21
CA THR A 77 -4.37 -5.31 -12.57
C THR A 77 -5.65 -5.08 -13.36
N TYR A 78 -5.66 -4.06 -14.20
CA TYR A 78 -6.76 -3.81 -15.11
C TYR A 78 -6.25 -3.76 -16.54
N ALA A 79 -6.87 -4.54 -17.40
CA ALA A 79 -6.62 -4.58 -18.83
C ALA A 79 -7.88 -5.05 -19.55
N ASP A 80 -8.14 -4.52 -20.74
CA ASP A 80 -9.22 -4.96 -21.64
C ASP A 80 -10.61 -5.05 -20.98
N GLY A 81 -10.95 -4.10 -20.11
CA GLY A 81 -12.25 -4.09 -19.45
C GLY A 81 -12.40 -5.11 -18.32
N VAL A 82 -11.30 -5.63 -17.79
CA VAL A 82 -11.31 -6.62 -16.70
C VAL A 82 -10.37 -6.23 -15.58
N LEU A 83 -10.91 -6.07 -14.37
CA LEU A 83 -10.13 -6.01 -13.14
C LEU A 83 -9.79 -7.43 -12.69
N THR A 84 -8.51 -7.72 -12.58
CA THR A 84 -8.00 -8.99 -12.04
C THR A 84 -7.42 -8.74 -10.66
N VAL A 85 -7.88 -9.51 -9.65
CA VAL A 85 -7.40 -9.45 -8.27
C VAL A 85 -6.75 -10.77 -7.93
N GLU A 86 -5.47 -10.73 -7.60
CA GLU A 86 -4.70 -11.89 -7.16
C GLU A 86 -4.39 -11.77 -5.67
N GLU A 87 -5.00 -12.62 -4.85
CA GLU A 87 -4.85 -12.64 -3.39
C GLU A 87 -4.74 -14.08 -2.88
N ALA A 88 -3.78 -14.34 -1.99
CA ALA A 88 -3.59 -15.64 -1.34
C ALA A 88 -3.56 -16.85 -2.29
N GLY A 89 -3.06 -16.67 -3.50
CA GLY A 89 -3.00 -17.73 -4.53
C GLY A 89 -4.31 -17.95 -5.31
N ALA A 90 -5.35 -17.22 -4.99
CA ALA A 90 -6.59 -17.16 -5.78
C ALA A 90 -6.54 -15.98 -6.76
N THR A 91 -7.21 -16.15 -7.90
CA THR A 91 -7.38 -15.09 -8.90
C THR A 91 -8.87 -14.91 -9.18
N VAL A 92 -9.34 -13.69 -9.01
CA VAL A 92 -10.72 -13.29 -9.34
C VAL A 92 -10.66 -12.29 -10.50
N ARG A 93 -11.54 -12.48 -11.49
CA ARG A 93 -11.66 -11.59 -12.64
C ARG A 93 -13.04 -10.95 -12.65
N ILE A 94 -13.09 -9.65 -12.65
CA ILE A 94 -14.30 -8.83 -12.53
C ILE A 94 -14.40 -7.99 -13.80
N PRO A 95 -15.40 -8.22 -14.66
CA PRO A 95 -15.67 -7.31 -15.77
C PRO A 95 -15.99 -5.91 -15.21
N ALA A 96 -15.33 -4.90 -15.73
CA ALA A 96 -15.49 -3.51 -15.32
C ALA A 96 -15.27 -2.59 -16.51
N GLU A 97 -16.23 -1.71 -16.78
CA GLU A 97 -16.12 -0.76 -17.89
C GLU A 97 -15.15 0.38 -17.54
N ASP A 98 -15.14 0.79 -16.28
CA ASP A 98 -14.28 1.85 -15.76
C ASP A 98 -13.35 1.33 -14.66
N PRO A 99 -12.02 1.47 -14.82
CA PRO A 99 -11.06 1.04 -13.79
C PRO A 99 -11.12 1.88 -12.52
N PHE A 100 -11.52 3.15 -12.59
CA PHE A 100 -11.62 4.01 -11.41
C PHE A 100 -12.80 3.56 -10.54
N ASP A 101 -13.98 3.35 -11.14
CA ASP A 101 -15.15 2.83 -10.44
C ASP A 101 -14.86 1.45 -9.83
N ALA A 102 -14.18 0.57 -10.56
CA ALA A 102 -13.82 -0.75 -10.09
C ALA A 102 -12.89 -0.73 -8.87
N VAL A 103 -11.94 0.21 -8.82
CA VAL A 103 -11.07 0.41 -7.66
C VAL A 103 -11.86 1.00 -6.49
N ASP A 104 -12.72 1.98 -6.72
CA ASP A 104 -13.53 2.61 -5.69
C ASP A 104 -14.49 1.60 -5.05
N GLU A 105 -15.17 0.78 -5.84
CA GLU A 105 -16.04 -0.30 -5.35
C GLU A 105 -15.26 -1.31 -4.50
N LEU A 106 -14.09 -1.73 -4.96
CA LEU A 106 -13.23 -2.64 -4.20
C LEU A 106 -12.80 -2.01 -2.87
N MET A 107 -12.34 -0.77 -2.90
CA MET A 107 -11.84 -0.08 -1.71
C MET A 107 -12.92 0.30 -0.73
N ALA A 108 -14.18 0.46 -1.16
CA ALA A 108 -15.32 0.67 -0.27
C ALA A 108 -15.50 -0.49 0.73
N GLY A 109 -15.03 -1.70 0.38
CA GLY A 109 -14.99 -2.86 1.28
C GLY A 109 -13.94 -2.78 2.40
N TYR A 110 -12.97 -1.86 2.30
CA TYR A 110 -11.83 -1.78 3.23
C TYR A 110 -11.90 -0.54 4.15
N SER A 111 -12.91 -0.49 5.04
CA SER A 111 -12.95 0.59 6.04
C SER A 111 -11.85 0.41 7.08
N SER A 112 -10.95 1.38 7.19
CA SER A 112 -9.85 1.35 8.17
C SER A 112 -10.23 2.01 9.49
N ALA A 113 -9.80 1.43 10.61
CA ALA A 113 -9.99 2.02 11.93
C ALA A 113 -9.15 3.30 12.07
N PRO A 114 -9.76 4.43 12.49
CA PRO A 114 -9.01 5.64 12.75
C PRO A 114 -8.17 5.47 14.03
N LEU A 115 -6.86 5.62 13.88
CA LEU A 115 -5.93 5.63 15.01
C LEU A 115 -5.19 6.96 15.04
N PRO A 116 -4.90 7.49 16.26
CA PRO A 116 -4.03 8.66 16.38
C PRO A 116 -2.61 8.32 15.92
N ASP A 117 -1.90 9.34 15.46
CA ASP A 117 -0.46 9.27 15.13
C ASP A 117 -0.07 8.23 14.06
N LEU A 118 -1.00 7.85 13.18
CA LEU A 118 -0.64 7.07 12.00
C LEU A 118 0.25 7.89 11.05
N PRO A 119 1.26 7.24 10.43
CA PRO A 119 2.05 7.90 9.41
C PRO A 119 1.20 8.24 8.16
N PRO A 120 1.68 9.14 7.29
CA PRO A 120 0.91 9.61 6.11
C PRO A 120 0.46 8.48 5.16
N LEU A 121 1.26 7.41 5.06
CA LEU A 121 0.90 6.19 4.35
C LEU A 121 0.98 5.01 5.31
N ALA A 122 -0.17 4.54 5.75
CA ALA A 122 -0.27 3.40 6.67
C ALA A 122 -0.73 2.10 5.97
N GLY A 123 -1.02 2.14 4.67
CA GLY A 123 -1.54 1.04 3.87
C GLY A 123 -2.34 1.57 2.68
N GLY A 124 -3.12 0.72 2.04
CA GLY A 124 -3.92 1.05 0.87
C GLY A 124 -3.30 0.58 -0.42
N LEU A 125 -3.67 1.19 -1.53
CA LEU A 125 -3.19 0.83 -2.86
C LEU A 125 -1.97 1.65 -3.24
N VAL A 126 -0.93 0.98 -3.68
CA VAL A 126 0.31 1.59 -4.21
C VAL A 126 0.61 0.99 -5.57
N GLY A 127 0.72 1.83 -6.59
CA GLY A 127 0.93 1.38 -7.96
C GLY A 127 0.83 2.53 -8.96
N TYR A 128 0.28 2.24 -10.14
CA TYR A 128 0.16 3.23 -11.19
C TYR A 128 -1.18 3.13 -11.93
N PHE A 129 -1.60 4.26 -12.43
CA PHE A 129 -2.50 4.38 -13.57
C PHE A 129 -1.65 4.68 -14.81
N GLY A 130 -1.83 3.91 -15.86
CA GLY A 130 -1.17 4.13 -17.15
C GLY A 130 -1.59 5.46 -17.77
N TYR A 131 -0.70 6.07 -18.54
CA TYR A 131 -0.96 7.38 -19.14
C TYR A 131 -2.19 7.37 -20.04
N ASP A 132 -2.42 6.28 -20.79
CA ASP A 132 -3.52 6.17 -21.74
C ASP A 132 -4.91 6.12 -21.07
N LEU A 133 -5.02 5.92 -19.75
CA LEU A 133 -6.28 6.12 -19.04
C LEU A 133 -6.81 7.55 -19.13
N ALA A 134 -5.94 8.54 -19.44
CA ALA A 134 -6.37 9.90 -19.75
C ALA A 134 -7.36 9.96 -20.92
N ARG A 135 -7.32 8.99 -21.86
CA ARG A 135 -8.24 8.88 -22.98
C ARG A 135 -9.68 8.54 -22.56
N ARG A 136 -9.88 8.05 -21.36
CA ARG A 136 -11.22 7.84 -20.78
C ARG A 136 -11.83 9.13 -20.24
N LEU A 137 -10.97 10.10 -19.91
CA LEU A 137 -11.37 11.39 -19.36
C LEU A 137 -11.44 12.47 -20.42
N GLU A 138 -10.59 12.37 -21.45
CA GLU A 138 -10.45 13.37 -22.51
C GLU A 138 -10.38 12.71 -23.89
N HIS A 139 -10.88 13.42 -24.89
CA HIS A 139 -10.75 12.98 -26.29
C HIS A 139 -9.32 13.26 -26.80
N LEU A 140 -8.45 12.25 -26.74
CA LEU A 140 -7.09 12.30 -27.28
C LEU A 140 -7.05 11.51 -28.59
N PRO A 141 -6.87 12.18 -29.77
CA PRO A 141 -6.75 11.49 -31.06
C PRO A 141 -5.42 10.75 -31.19
N ASP A 142 -5.32 9.88 -32.19
CA ASP A 142 -4.09 9.24 -32.63
C ASP A 142 -3.34 8.46 -31.54
N ALA A 143 -3.99 7.41 -30.99
CA ALA A 143 -3.33 6.50 -30.06
C ALA A 143 -2.15 5.79 -30.74
N PRO A 144 -0.94 5.85 -30.16
CA PRO A 144 0.18 5.05 -30.66
C PRO A 144 -0.13 3.55 -30.49
N PRO A 145 0.52 2.67 -31.25
CA PRO A 145 0.42 1.23 -31.01
C PRO A 145 0.92 0.90 -29.61
N ASP A 146 0.20 0.04 -28.91
CA ASP A 146 0.66 -0.54 -27.64
C ASP A 146 1.64 -1.68 -27.94
N ASP A 147 2.93 -1.43 -27.80
CA ASP A 147 4.02 -2.38 -28.04
C ASP A 147 4.54 -3.03 -26.74
N LEU A 148 4.11 -2.54 -25.57
CA LEU A 148 4.55 -3.03 -24.27
C LEU A 148 3.54 -3.99 -23.63
N GLU A 149 2.28 -3.95 -24.06
CA GLU A 149 1.17 -4.78 -23.54
C GLU A 149 1.11 -4.75 -21.99
N LEU A 150 1.38 -3.57 -21.40
CA LEU A 150 1.30 -3.39 -19.95
C LEU A 150 -0.16 -3.20 -19.52
N PRO A 151 -0.53 -3.63 -18.31
CA PRO A 151 -1.84 -3.31 -17.76
C PRO A 151 -2.09 -1.80 -17.74
N GLU A 152 -3.30 -1.38 -18.08
CA GLU A 152 -3.73 0.04 -18.00
C GLU A 152 -3.63 0.54 -16.52
N MET A 153 -3.72 -0.37 -15.56
CA MET A 153 -3.58 -0.08 -14.14
C MET A 153 -2.95 -1.27 -13.42
N ALA A 154 -2.04 -1.02 -12.50
CA ALA A 154 -1.53 -2.05 -11.59
C ALA A 154 -1.30 -1.47 -10.18
N PHE A 155 -1.88 -2.13 -9.18
CA PHE A 155 -1.75 -1.74 -7.78
C PHE A 155 -1.42 -2.93 -6.87
N LEU A 156 -0.62 -2.67 -5.87
CA LEU A 156 -0.40 -3.54 -4.71
C LEU A 156 -1.28 -3.09 -3.56
N LEU A 157 -2.07 -3.99 -2.97
CA LEU A 157 -2.77 -3.74 -1.71
C LEU A 157 -1.78 -3.96 -0.56
N ALA A 158 -1.26 -2.86 -0.03
CA ALA A 158 -0.24 -2.89 1.01
C ALA A 158 -0.86 -3.24 2.37
N ASP A 159 -0.46 -4.36 2.96
CA ASP A 159 -0.83 -4.77 4.31
C ASP A 159 0.28 -4.49 5.33
N THR A 160 1.53 -4.51 4.93
CA THR A 160 2.68 -4.22 5.78
C THR A 160 3.52 -3.11 5.18
N VAL A 161 3.67 -2.02 5.92
CA VAL A 161 4.47 -0.85 5.51
C VAL A 161 5.46 -0.47 6.60
N LEU A 162 6.72 -0.33 6.25
CA LEU A 162 7.75 0.28 7.09
C LEU A 162 7.87 1.75 6.68
N VAL A 163 7.67 2.64 7.62
CA VAL A 163 7.72 4.09 7.42
C VAL A 163 8.94 4.65 8.12
N PHE A 164 9.88 5.16 7.34
CA PHE A 164 11.08 5.83 7.83
C PHE A 164 10.80 7.32 7.98
N ASP A 165 10.84 7.85 9.19
CA ASP A 165 10.80 9.29 9.45
C ASP A 165 12.25 9.80 9.61
N HIS A 166 12.77 10.42 8.56
CA HIS A 166 14.15 10.93 8.51
C HIS A 166 14.38 12.12 9.45
N LEU A 167 13.33 12.85 9.83
CA LEU A 167 13.43 13.94 10.78
C LEU A 167 13.56 13.45 12.22
N MET A 168 12.78 12.39 12.57
CA MET A 168 12.75 11.84 13.92
C MET A 168 13.71 10.67 14.11
N HIS A 169 14.40 10.23 13.05
CA HIS A 169 15.26 9.04 13.03
C HIS A 169 14.54 7.80 13.56
N THR A 170 13.29 7.61 13.15
CA THR A 170 12.46 6.48 13.57
C THR A 170 11.98 5.65 12.40
N VAL A 171 11.77 4.37 12.66
CA VAL A 171 11.00 3.49 11.77
C VAL A 171 9.72 3.07 12.48
N THR A 172 8.60 3.27 11.81
CA THR A 172 7.31 2.75 12.24
C THR A 172 6.91 1.60 11.34
N ILE A 173 6.77 0.41 11.90
CA ILE A 173 6.15 -0.73 11.21
C ILE A 173 4.65 -0.61 11.39
N VAL A 174 3.91 -0.61 10.29
CA VAL A 174 2.45 -0.68 10.25
C VAL A 174 2.05 -2.01 9.65
N VAL A 175 1.30 -2.81 10.40
CA VAL A 175 0.69 -4.04 9.90
C VAL A 175 -0.82 -3.86 9.93
N ASN A 176 -1.46 -3.97 8.78
CA ASN A 176 -2.90 -3.87 8.66
C ASN A 176 -3.53 -5.24 8.89
N ALA A 177 -4.23 -5.41 9.99
CA ALA A 177 -5.00 -6.61 10.27
C ALA A 177 -6.35 -6.52 9.55
N PHE A 178 -6.56 -7.36 8.56
CA PHE A 178 -7.82 -7.47 7.82
C PHE A 178 -8.76 -8.43 8.56
N ARG A 179 -10.03 -8.03 8.64
CA ARG A 179 -11.08 -8.93 9.07
C ARG A 179 -11.52 -9.74 7.86
N ASP A 180 -11.11 -11.00 7.83
CA ASP A 180 -11.67 -11.96 6.89
C ASP A 180 -13.13 -12.19 7.26
N GLY A 181 -14.03 -12.12 6.29
CA GLY A 181 -15.47 -12.19 6.45
C GLY A 181 -15.98 -13.53 6.96
#